data_55350cb2a192c58970bb57c99c926ffc
#
_entry.id   55350cb2a192c58970bb57c99c926ffc
#
_cell.length_a   1.000
_cell.length_b   1.000
_cell.length_c   1.000
_cell.angle_alpha   90.00
_cell.angle_beta   90.00
_cell.angle_gamma   90.00
#
_symmetry.space_group_name_H-M   'P 1'
#
loop_
_entity.id
_entity.type
_entity.pdbx_description
1 polymer ?
#
loop_
_entity_poly.entity_id
_entity_poly.type
_entity_poly.pdbx_seq_one_letter_code
_entity_poly.pdbx_strand_id
1 'polypeptide(L)'
;MKNITLFLLASVIFTACTTPFESFGEFSRKQLQNSEHNSWFMDNYDAHPLNETLVSQIDSLFSEIEVTIYMGTWCKDSQREVPGFFRIIDALDANDQINRLVGLNEDKISRDGSAEEAGITNVPTFIFSKKGEEINRIVEFPIISLEQDVLDILQDKGYKHAYDF
;
A
#
# COMPACT_ATOMS: atom_id res chain seq x y z
N MET A 1 -57.50 39.71 -8.43
CA MET A 1 -56.84 38.71 -9.29
C MET A 1 -55.41 38.60 -8.74
N LYS A 2 -55.08 37.52 -8.00
CA LYS A 2 -53.75 37.30 -7.41
C LYS A 2 -52.96 36.40 -8.33
N ASN A 3 -51.87 36.93 -8.89
CA ASN A 3 -50.92 36.14 -9.68
C ASN A 3 -50.01 35.36 -8.73
N ILE A 4 -50.10 34.02 -8.75
CA ILE A 4 -49.20 33.11 -8.05
C ILE A 4 -48.08 32.77 -9.02
N THR A 5 -46.89 33.34 -8.77
CA THR A 5 -45.67 33.00 -9.51
C THR A 5 -45.10 31.74 -8.91
N LEU A 6 -45.16 30.63 -9.65
CA LEU A 6 -44.61 29.33 -9.26
C LEU A 6 -43.10 29.31 -9.55
N PHE A 7 -42.26 29.36 -8.49
CA PHE A 7 -40.81 29.16 -8.60
C PHE A 7 -40.53 27.67 -8.72
N LEU A 8 -40.13 27.23 -9.91
CA LEU A 8 -39.59 25.90 -10.13
C LEU A 8 -38.13 25.89 -9.62
N LEU A 9 -37.92 25.23 -8.48
CA LEU A 9 -36.56 24.93 -7.96
C LEU A 9 -36.00 23.76 -8.77
N ALA A 10 -35.11 24.03 -9.72
CA ALA A 10 -34.36 23.01 -10.42
C ALA A 10 -33.24 22.49 -9.47
N SER A 11 -33.47 21.33 -8.85
CA SER A 11 -32.42 20.63 -8.11
C SER A 11 -31.41 20.02 -9.08
N VAL A 12 -30.22 20.60 -9.18
CA VAL A 12 -29.08 20.00 -9.89
C VAL A 12 -28.56 18.84 -9.07
N ILE A 13 -28.87 17.63 -9.49
CA ILE A 13 -28.30 16.40 -8.91
C ILE A 13 -26.88 16.29 -9.46
N PHE A 14 -25.88 16.64 -8.65
CA PHE A 14 -24.48 16.28 -8.92
C PHE A 14 -24.33 14.77 -8.75
N THR A 15 -24.39 14.03 -9.84
CA THR A 15 -23.97 12.63 -9.86
C THR A 15 -22.44 12.63 -9.75
N ALA A 16 -21.92 12.34 -8.57
CA ALA A 16 -20.49 12.08 -8.41
C ALA A 16 -20.16 10.86 -9.27
N CYS A 17 -19.44 11.08 -10.35
CA CYS A 17 -18.91 10.01 -11.17
C CYS A 17 -17.76 9.34 -10.38
N THR A 18 -18.08 8.30 -9.63
CA THR A 18 -17.05 7.46 -9.00
C THR A 18 -16.45 6.60 -10.10
N THR A 19 -15.22 6.87 -10.50
CA THR A 19 -14.49 5.95 -11.38
C THR A 19 -14.38 4.60 -10.68
N PRO A 20 -14.69 3.49 -11.37
CA PRO A 20 -14.52 2.15 -10.80
C PRO A 20 -13.07 1.96 -10.34
N PHE A 21 -12.87 1.24 -9.24
CA PHE A 21 -11.53 0.86 -8.79
C PHE A 21 -10.88 -0.03 -9.84
N GLU A 22 -9.72 0.36 -10.31
CA GLU A 22 -8.90 -0.43 -11.20
C GLU A 22 -7.67 -0.92 -10.44
N SER A 23 -7.51 -2.24 -10.34
CA SER A 23 -6.43 -2.89 -9.61
C SER A 23 -5.11 -2.95 -10.39
N PHE A 24 -5.06 -2.40 -11.60
CA PHE A 24 -3.88 -2.33 -12.45
C PHE A 24 -3.44 -0.88 -12.66
N GLY A 25 -2.23 -0.54 -12.22
CA GLY A 25 -1.66 0.80 -12.19
C GLY A 25 -1.64 1.38 -10.79
N GLU A 26 -1.30 2.66 -10.67
CA GLU A 26 -1.18 3.32 -9.37
C GLU A 26 -2.56 3.66 -8.78
N PHE A 27 -2.74 3.40 -7.50
CA PHE A 27 -3.96 3.71 -6.75
C PHE A 27 -3.65 4.08 -5.30
N SER A 28 -4.59 4.75 -4.65
CA SER A 28 -4.45 5.09 -3.23
C SER A 28 -4.88 3.93 -2.33
N ARG A 29 -4.35 3.90 -1.11
CA ARG A 29 -4.82 3.00 -0.04
C ARG A 29 -6.34 3.07 0.13
N LYS A 30 -6.93 4.27 0.09
CA LYS A 30 -8.38 4.47 0.22
C LYS A 30 -9.17 3.75 -0.88
N GLN A 31 -8.69 3.77 -2.12
CA GLN A 31 -9.32 3.04 -3.22
C GLN A 31 -9.21 1.53 -3.01
N LEU A 32 -8.05 1.05 -2.54
CA LEU A 32 -7.84 -0.36 -2.23
C LEU A 32 -8.79 -0.84 -1.11
N GLN A 33 -8.88 -0.11 0.00
CA GLN A 33 -9.72 -0.46 1.15
C GLN A 33 -11.23 -0.43 0.84
N ASN A 34 -11.68 0.54 0.05
CA ASN A 34 -13.11 0.78 -0.20
C ASN A 34 -13.65 0.01 -1.41
N SER A 35 -12.84 -0.79 -2.09
CA SER A 35 -13.32 -1.61 -3.18
C SER A 35 -14.18 -2.76 -2.67
N GLU A 36 -15.37 -2.95 -3.25
CA GLU A 36 -16.25 -4.09 -2.94
C GLU A 36 -15.58 -5.43 -3.21
N HIS A 37 -14.54 -5.46 -4.04
CA HIS A 37 -13.78 -6.66 -4.39
C HIS A 37 -12.64 -6.97 -3.41
N ASN A 38 -12.36 -6.07 -2.47
CA ASN A 38 -11.21 -6.16 -1.57
C ASN A 38 -11.63 -6.31 -0.09
N SER A 39 -12.71 -7.04 0.20
CA SER A 39 -13.16 -7.33 1.57
C SER A 39 -12.06 -7.96 2.44
N TRP A 40 -11.13 -8.70 1.80
CA TRP A 40 -9.95 -9.29 2.44
C TRP A 40 -9.03 -8.25 3.11
N PHE A 41 -9.07 -6.97 2.70
CA PHE A 41 -8.14 -5.97 3.22
C PHE A 41 -8.32 -5.75 4.72
N MET A 42 -9.53 -5.45 5.17
CA MET A 42 -9.79 -5.21 6.59
C MET A 42 -9.66 -6.47 7.43
N ASP A 43 -10.06 -7.62 6.89
CA ASP A 43 -9.91 -8.91 7.59
C ASP A 43 -8.43 -9.20 7.90
N ASN A 44 -7.54 -9.02 6.92
CA ASN A 44 -6.10 -9.24 7.11
C ASN A 44 -5.42 -8.11 7.90
N TYR A 45 -5.89 -6.86 7.77
CA TYR A 45 -5.41 -5.75 8.57
C TYR A 45 -5.68 -5.99 10.06
N ASP A 46 -6.90 -6.38 10.42
CA ASP A 46 -7.28 -6.64 11.81
C ASP A 46 -6.62 -7.91 12.36
N ALA A 47 -6.38 -8.91 11.51
CA ALA A 47 -5.74 -10.17 11.90
C ALA A 47 -4.22 -10.06 12.10
N HIS A 48 -3.55 -9.02 11.57
CA HIS A 48 -2.09 -8.89 11.71
C HIS A 48 -1.70 -8.66 13.17
N PRO A 49 -0.84 -9.51 13.77
CA PRO A 49 -0.41 -9.35 15.16
C PRO A 49 0.65 -8.26 15.26
N LEU A 50 0.27 -7.04 15.66
CA LEU A 50 1.20 -5.92 15.78
C LEU A 50 2.18 -6.12 16.92
N ASN A 51 3.49 -6.04 16.65
CA ASN A 51 4.53 -6.06 17.67
C ASN A 51 4.90 -4.62 18.09
N GLU A 52 4.25 -4.11 19.14
CA GLU A 52 4.43 -2.73 19.61
C GLU A 52 5.89 -2.41 20.00
N THR A 53 6.64 -3.40 20.49
CA THR A 53 8.07 -3.21 20.84
C THR A 53 8.92 -2.94 19.60
N LEU A 54 8.72 -3.71 18.53
CA LEU A 54 9.43 -3.49 17.27
C LEU A 54 8.97 -2.19 16.59
N VAL A 55 7.68 -1.92 16.58
CA VAL A 55 7.13 -0.66 16.06
C VAL A 55 7.77 0.56 16.74
N SER A 56 7.90 0.54 18.07
CA SER A 56 8.56 1.64 18.79
C SER A 56 10.04 1.82 18.42
N GLN A 57 10.74 0.74 18.03
CA GLN A 57 12.12 0.83 17.55
C GLN A 57 12.21 1.37 16.11
N ILE A 58 11.25 0.97 15.27
CA ILE A 58 11.13 1.45 13.88
C ILE A 58 10.85 2.94 13.85
N ASP A 59 9.97 3.45 14.72
CA ASP A 59 9.49 4.84 14.74
C ASP A 59 10.62 5.86 14.66
N SER A 60 11.67 5.69 15.46
CA SER A 60 12.82 6.58 15.50
C SER A 60 13.67 6.59 14.21
N LEU A 61 13.50 5.60 13.34
CA LEU A 61 14.31 5.39 12.13
C LEU A 61 13.54 5.68 10.84
N PHE A 62 12.20 5.74 10.91
CA PHE A 62 11.33 5.70 9.74
C PHE A 62 11.09 7.07 9.09
N SER A 63 11.35 8.17 9.77
CA SER A 63 10.94 9.53 9.36
C SER A 63 11.51 10.01 8.02
N GLU A 64 12.66 9.47 7.58
CA GLU A 64 13.29 9.83 6.30
C GLU A 64 13.16 8.72 5.24
N ILE A 65 12.29 7.75 5.49
CA ILE A 65 12.11 6.59 4.61
C ILE A 65 10.88 6.82 3.73
N GLU A 66 11.03 6.49 2.46
CA GLU A 66 9.94 6.42 1.49
C GLU A 66 9.72 4.96 1.13
N VAL A 67 8.46 4.53 1.03
CA VAL A 67 8.11 3.17 0.66
C VAL A 67 7.29 3.14 -0.61
N THR A 68 7.77 2.38 -1.60
CA THR A 68 6.99 2.02 -2.79
C THR A 68 6.54 0.58 -2.67
N ILE A 69 5.25 0.35 -2.86
CA ILE A 69 4.62 -0.97 -2.75
C ILE A 69 4.14 -1.41 -4.13
N TYR A 70 4.68 -2.52 -4.62
CA TYR A 70 4.17 -3.22 -5.79
C TYR A 70 3.37 -4.44 -5.33
N MET A 71 2.13 -4.58 -5.82
CA MET A 71 1.25 -5.66 -5.38
C MET A 71 0.34 -6.18 -6.49
N GLY A 72 -0.19 -7.38 -6.33
CA GLY A 72 -1.30 -7.91 -7.12
C GLY A 72 -2.51 -8.15 -6.23
N THR A 73 -3.68 -7.55 -6.53
CA THR A 73 -4.91 -7.81 -5.76
C THR A 73 -5.39 -9.26 -5.90
N TRP A 74 -4.93 -9.96 -6.93
CA TRP A 74 -5.13 -11.39 -7.20
C TRP A 74 -4.18 -12.29 -6.38
N CYS A 75 -3.04 -11.76 -5.89
CA CYS A 75 -2.01 -12.52 -5.18
C CYS A 75 -2.36 -12.68 -3.69
N LYS A 76 -2.33 -13.90 -3.17
CA LYS A 76 -2.65 -14.20 -1.77
C LYS A 76 -1.65 -13.61 -0.77
N ASP A 77 -0.38 -13.58 -1.15
CA ASP A 77 0.66 -12.96 -0.33
C ASP A 77 0.47 -11.43 -0.26
N SER A 78 0.14 -10.78 -1.40
CA SER A 78 -0.24 -9.36 -1.39
C SER A 78 -1.46 -9.09 -0.50
N GLN A 79 -2.49 -9.95 -0.57
CA GLN A 79 -3.69 -9.82 0.25
C GLN A 79 -3.40 -9.96 1.75
N ARG A 80 -2.40 -10.75 2.14
CA ARG A 80 -1.97 -10.95 3.53
C ARG A 80 -1.04 -9.84 4.01
N GLU A 81 0.05 -9.58 3.26
CA GLU A 81 1.15 -8.76 3.74
C GLU A 81 0.87 -7.26 3.61
N VAL A 82 0.19 -6.81 2.54
CA VAL A 82 -0.05 -5.38 2.33
C VAL A 82 -0.93 -4.75 3.42
N PRO A 83 -2.06 -5.37 3.83
CA PRO A 83 -2.84 -4.85 4.96
C PRO A 83 -2.06 -4.87 6.28
N GLY A 84 -1.28 -5.94 6.54
CA GLY A 84 -0.42 -6.05 7.72
C GLY A 84 0.61 -4.92 7.77
N PHE A 85 1.24 -4.63 6.64
CA PHE A 85 2.18 -3.51 6.53
C PHE A 85 1.49 -2.16 6.78
N PHE A 86 0.30 -1.93 6.24
CA PHE A 86 -0.45 -0.71 6.54
C PHE A 86 -0.85 -0.58 8.01
N ARG A 87 -1.03 -1.69 8.73
CA ARG A 87 -1.26 -1.65 10.19
C ARG A 87 -0.02 -1.15 10.94
N ILE A 88 1.18 -1.54 10.50
CA ILE A 88 2.44 -1.01 11.03
C ILE A 88 2.57 0.49 10.72
N ILE A 89 2.32 0.89 9.48
CA ILE A 89 2.35 2.29 9.04
C ILE A 89 1.40 3.18 9.84
N ASP A 90 0.19 2.70 10.15
CA ASP A 90 -0.78 3.42 10.99
C ASP A 90 -0.29 3.55 12.44
N ALA A 91 0.34 2.51 12.98
CA ALA A 91 0.90 2.56 14.33
C ALA A 91 2.11 3.51 14.45
N LEU A 92 2.79 3.79 13.33
CA LEU A 92 3.89 4.75 13.22
C LEU A 92 3.41 6.17 12.89
N ASP A 93 2.10 6.37 12.59
CA ASP A 93 1.56 7.61 11.99
C ASP A 93 2.32 8.05 10.72
N ALA A 94 2.74 7.06 9.90
CA ALA A 94 3.71 7.22 8.81
C ALA A 94 3.08 7.07 7.41
N ASN A 95 1.81 7.44 7.24
CA ASN A 95 1.12 7.31 5.95
C ASN A 95 1.74 8.18 4.84
N ASP A 96 2.34 9.31 5.21
CA ASP A 96 3.01 10.21 4.27
C ASP A 96 4.32 9.64 3.71
N GLN A 97 4.87 8.60 4.31
CA GLN A 97 6.04 7.87 3.84
C GLN A 97 5.71 6.83 2.76
N ILE A 98 4.43 6.54 2.52
CA ILE A 98 4.03 5.70 1.39
C ILE A 98 4.06 6.54 0.12
N ASN A 99 5.16 6.42 -0.62
CA ASN A 99 5.39 7.16 -1.86
C ASN A 99 4.44 6.70 -2.97
N ARG A 100 4.35 5.37 -3.20
CA ARG A 100 3.51 4.79 -4.25
C ARG A 100 2.92 3.45 -3.84
N LEU A 101 1.70 3.19 -4.33
CA LEU A 101 1.05 1.88 -4.26
C LEU A 101 0.61 1.49 -5.67
N VAL A 102 1.29 0.49 -6.26
CA VAL A 102 1.18 0.12 -7.67
C VAL A 102 0.66 -1.30 -7.82
N GLY A 103 -0.48 -1.41 -8.49
CA GLY A 103 -1.08 -2.71 -8.84
C GLY A 103 -0.51 -3.28 -10.13
N LEU A 104 -0.12 -4.53 -10.09
CA LEU A 104 0.44 -5.27 -11.21
C LEU A 104 -0.56 -6.29 -11.76
N ASN A 105 -0.43 -6.62 -13.04
CA ASN A 105 -1.10 -7.78 -13.63
C ASN A 105 -0.43 -9.11 -13.20
N GLU A 106 -0.97 -10.24 -13.63
CA GLU A 106 -0.45 -11.57 -13.26
C GLU A 106 0.96 -11.85 -13.80
N ASP A 107 1.37 -11.15 -14.86
CA ASP A 107 2.73 -11.20 -15.41
C ASP A 107 3.72 -10.29 -14.65
N LYS A 108 3.30 -9.61 -13.57
CA LYS A 108 4.04 -8.63 -12.75
C LYS A 108 4.49 -7.40 -13.54
N ILE A 109 3.73 -7.03 -14.57
CA ILE A 109 3.94 -5.83 -15.37
C ILE A 109 3.14 -4.68 -14.75
N SER A 110 3.73 -3.49 -14.67
CA SER A 110 3.03 -2.26 -14.31
C SER A 110 2.56 -1.49 -15.54
N ARG A 111 1.52 -0.67 -15.37
CA ARG A 111 0.99 0.15 -16.49
C ARG A 111 2.00 1.18 -17.01
N ASP A 112 2.87 1.66 -16.15
CA ASP A 112 3.84 2.72 -16.41
C ASP A 112 5.27 2.21 -16.63
N GLY A 113 5.50 0.88 -16.61
CA GLY A 113 6.82 0.26 -16.77
C GLY A 113 7.70 0.30 -15.51
N SER A 114 7.21 0.90 -14.41
CA SER A 114 8.03 1.09 -13.20
C SER A 114 8.38 -0.22 -12.48
N ALA A 115 7.53 -1.24 -12.59
CA ALA A 115 7.81 -2.55 -12.00
C ALA A 115 8.97 -3.26 -12.72
N GLU A 116 9.01 -3.17 -14.04
CA GLU A 116 10.06 -3.74 -14.87
C GLU A 116 11.39 -3.03 -14.64
N GLU A 117 11.37 -1.69 -14.54
CA GLU A 117 12.56 -0.88 -14.21
C GLU A 117 13.10 -1.20 -12.79
N ALA A 118 12.21 -1.43 -11.82
CA ALA A 118 12.57 -1.82 -10.45
C ALA A 118 12.94 -3.31 -10.31
N GLY A 119 12.83 -4.10 -11.38
CA GLY A 119 13.13 -5.52 -11.39
C GLY A 119 12.18 -6.35 -10.52
N ILE A 120 10.88 -6.01 -10.50
CA ILE A 120 9.89 -6.73 -9.70
C ILE A 120 9.61 -8.09 -10.31
N THR A 121 9.89 -9.17 -9.56
CA THR A 121 9.67 -10.56 -9.97
C THR A 121 8.55 -11.23 -9.18
N ASN A 122 8.31 -10.79 -7.95
CA ASN A 122 7.32 -11.36 -7.03
C ASN A 122 6.51 -10.24 -6.37
N VAL A 123 5.30 -10.55 -5.93
CA VAL A 123 4.42 -9.58 -5.23
C VAL A 123 3.82 -10.19 -3.97
N PRO A 124 3.68 -9.36 -2.91
CA PRO A 124 4.06 -7.94 -2.87
C PRO A 124 5.58 -7.74 -2.83
N THR A 125 6.04 -6.58 -3.30
CA THR A 125 7.40 -6.10 -3.04
C THR A 125 7.29 -4.72 -2.38
N PHE A 126 7.92 -4.57 -1.23
CA PHE A 126 8.04 -3.32 -0.48
C PHE A 126 9.45 -2.79 -0.66
N ILE A 127 9.62 -1.70 -1.42
CA ILE A 127 10.93 -1.07 -1.63
C ILE A 127 11.08 0.08 -0.64
N PHE A 128 12.11 0.02 0.18
CA PHE A 128 12.47 1.07 1.13
C PHE A 128 13.55 1.94 0.51
N SER A 129 13.29 3.26 0.45
CA SER A 129 14.21 4.22 -0.11
C SER A 129 14.51 5.34 0.89
N LYS A 130 15.71 5.91 0.79
CA LYS A 130 16.11 7.10 1.55
C LYS A 130 16.75 8.10 0.59
N LYS A 131 16.23 9.33 0.56
CA LYS A 131 16.69 10.40 -0.36
C LYS A 131 16.66 9.97 -1.84
N GLY A 132 15.66 9.18 -2.23
CA GLY A 132 15.47 8.69 -3.58
C GLY A 132 16.33 7.48 -3.98
N GLU A 133 17.18 6.97 -3.08
CA GLU A 133 17.97 5.76 -3.30
C GLU A 133 17.39 4.58 -2.53
N GLU A 134 17.21 3.44 -3.20
CA GLU A 134 16.78 2.21 -2.56
C GLU A 134 17.84 1.74 -1.56
N ILE A 135 17.42 1.49 -0.32
CA ILE A 135 18.29 0.91 0.71
C ILE A 135 18.14 -0.60 0.82
N ASN A 136 16.91 -1.12 0.64
CA ASN A 136 16.62 -2.56 0.59
C ASN A 136 15.13 -2.79 0.26
N ARG A 137 14.69 -4.06 0.15
CA ARG A 137 13.30 -4.45 -0.13
C ARG A 137 12.90 -5.73 0.59
N ILE A 138 11.60 -5.87 0.90
CA ILE A 138 10.97 -7.13 1.27
C ILE A 138 10.27 -7.67 0.02
N VAL A 139 10.48 -8.94 -0.31
CA VAL A 139 9.92 -9.58 -1.52
C VAL A 139 9.04 -10.75 -1.11
N GLU A 140 7.77 -10.69 -1.50
CA GLU A 140 6.70 -11.68 -1.34
C GLU A 140 6.24 -11.87 0.11
N PHE A 141 7.12 -12.27 1.01
CA PHE A 141 6.83 -12.46 2.43
C PHE A 141 8.06 -12.14 3.30
N PRO A 142 7.85 -11.77 4.56
CA PRO A 142 8.96 -11.50 5.47
C PRO A 142 9.72 -12.78 5.85
N ILE A 143 10.99 -12.64 6.21
CA ILE A 143 11.84 -13.75 6.69
C ILE A 143 11.49 -14.11 8.14
N ILE A 144 11.24 -13.11 8.98
CA ILE A 144 10.89 -13.29 10.40
C ILE A 144 9.48 -12.76 10.66
N SER A 145 9.28 -11.47 10.54
CA SER A 145 8.01 -10.77 10.55
C SER A 145 8.18 -9.43 9.81
N LEU A 146 7.08 -8.80 9.39
CA LEU A 146 7.15 -7.49 8.72
C LEU A 146 7.90 -6.47 9.58
N GLU A 147 7.59 -6.38 10.88
CA GLU A 147 8.24 -5.43 11.79
C GLU A 147 9.73 -5.74 11.96
N GLN A 148 10.10 -7.01 12.12
CA GLN A 148 11.51 -7.37 12.33
C GLN A 148 12.32 -7.10 11.06
N ASP A 149 11.79 -7.48 9.89
CA ASP A 149 12.46 -7.29 8.62
C ASP A 149 12.62 -5.80 8.29
N VAL A 150 11.57 -4.98 8.52
CA VAL A 150 11.67 -3.52 8.40
C VAL A 150 12.76 -2.97 9.32
N LEU A 151 12.79 -3.39 10.59
CA LEU A 151 13.80 -2.92 11.55
C LEU A 151 15.22 -3.31 11.11
N ASP A 152 15.41 -4.52 10.61
CA ASP A 152 16.73 -5.01 10.17
C ASP A 152 17.21 -4.26 8.91
N ILE A 153 16.29 -3.91 7.99
CA ILE A 153 16.56 -3.05 6.84
C ILE A 153 17.02 -1.66 7.32
N LEU A 154 16.23 -1.01 8.20
CA LEU A 154 16.51 0.35 8.66
C LEU A 154 17.81 0.45 9.49
N GLN A 155 18.22 -0.63 10.15
CA GLN A 155 19.44 -0.71 10.92
C GLN A 155 20.65 -1.19 10.10
N ASP A 156 20.48 -1.42 8.79
CA ASP A 156 21.55 -1.92 7.88
C ASP A 156 22.25 -3.19 8.41
N LYS A 157 21.43 -4.15 8.87
CA LYS A 157 21.93 -5.42 9.42
C LYS A 157 22.25 -6.48 8.36
N GLY A 158 22.39 -6.09 7.09
CA GLY A 158 22.64 -7.01 6.00
C GLY A 158 21.43 -7.90 5.70
N TYR A 159 20.22 -7.31 5.79
CA TYR A 159 18.96 -8.00 5.47
C TYR A 159 19.01 -8.55 4.05
N LYS A 160 18.55 -9.80 3.89
CA LYS A 160 18.37 -10.49 2.63
C LYS A 160 16.93 -10.98 2.52
N HIS A 161 16.26 -10.62 1.45
CA HIS A 161 14.92 -11.11 1.20
C HIS A 161 14.90 -12.57 0.74
N ALA A 162 13.71 -13.18 0.66
CA ALA A 162 13.53 -14.62 0.39
C ALA A 162 14.16 -15.13 -0.93
N TYR A 163 14.47 -14.25 -1.86
CA TYR A 163 15.02 -14.54 -3.20
C TYR A 163 16.44 -14.01 -3.41
N ASP A 164 17.11 -13.52 -2.35
CA ASP A 164 18.48 -13.02 -2.40
C ASP A 164 19.47 -14.13 -2.00
N PHE A 165 19.85 -14.96 -2.98
CA PHE A 165 20.73 -16.13 -2.83
C PHE A 165 22.20 -15.81 -3.08
#